data_b6956381a97145e86bdb64e0a22ad1b5
#
_entry.id   b6956381a97145e86bdb64e0a22ad1b5
#
_cell.length_a   1.000
_cell.length_b   1.000
_cell.length_c   1.000
_cell.angle_alpha   90.00
_cell.angle_beta   90.00
_cell.angle_gamma   90.00
#
_symmetry.space_group_name_H-M   'P 1'
#
loop_
_entity.id
_entity.type
_entity.pdbx_description
1 polymer ?
#
loop_
_entity_poly.entity_id
_entity_poly.type
_entity_poly.pdbx_seq_one_letter_code
_entity_poly.pdbx_strand_id
1 'polypeptide(L)'
;MNLNLADIKPVEIMPGLHGKLVHSEHMSMAFWEVEKGAIVPEHAHMNEQIMYVMEGEFQFTLEGDTKIYHPGDIVIIAPHKKHSGIALTPCRLLDVFSPVREEYR
;
A
#
# COMPACT_ATOMS: atom_id res chain seq x y z
N MET A 1 -11.34 -2.10 21.39
CA MET A 1 -11.74 -0.97 20.55
C MET A 1 -12.08 -1.45 19.16
N ASN A 2 -13.09 -0.91 18.55
CA ASN A 2 -13.46 -1.27 17.18
C ASN A 2 -13.73 -0.01 16.35
N LEU A 3 -13.45 -0.13 15.06
CA LEU A 3 -13.64 0.92 14.07
C LEU A 3 -14.42 0.36 12.88
N ASN A 4 -15.05 1.25 12.12
CA ASN A 4 -15.65 0.89 10.84
C ASN A 4 -14.93 1.66 9.74
N LEU A 5 -14.51 0.98 8.70
CA LEU A 5 -13.77 1.58 7.59
C LEU A 5 -14.53 2.75 6.95
N ALA A 6 -15.85 2.67 6.89
CA ALA A 6 -16.68 3.73 6.30
C ALA A 6 -16.58 5.05 7.07
N ASP A 7 -16.22 5.01 8.36
CA ASP A 7 -16.10 6.19 9.20
C ASP A 7 -14.73 6.84 9.17
N ILE A 8 -13.76 6.21 8.50
CA ILE A 8 -12.40 6.71 8.39
C ILE A 8 -12.30 7.61 7.16
N LYS A 9 -11.83 8.83 7.35
CA LYS A 9 -11.65 9.78 6.25
C LYS A 9 -10.37 9.42 5.47
N PRO A 10 -10.43 9.36 4.13
CA PRO A 10 -9.24 9.15 3.33
C PRO A 10 -8.31 10.36 3.38
N VAL A 11 -7.00 10.10 3.31
CA VAL A 11 -5.95 11.12 3.22
C VAL A 11 -5.20 10.88 1.92
N GLU A 12 -4.99 11.93 1.14
CA GLU A 12 -4.16 11.83 -0.05
C GLU A 12 -2.69 11.97 0.35
N ILE A 13 -1.98 10.84 0.42
CA ILE A 13 -0.58 10.78 0.86
C ILE A 13 0.36 11.26 -0.24
N MET A 14 0.06 10.89 -1.47
CA MET A 14 0.75 11.31 -2.70
C MET A 14 -0.30 11.52 -3.78
N PRO A 15 0.03 12.25 -4.87
CA PRO A 15 -0.94 12.47 -5.93
C PRO A 15 -1.59 11.16 -6.42
N GLY A 16 -2.91 11.07 -6.29
CA GLY A 16 -3.69 9.91 -6.71
C GLY A 16 -3.69 8.72 -5.74
N LEU A 17 -3.02 8.80 -4.60
CA LEU A 17 -3.02 7.76 -3.57
C LEU A 17 -3.84 8.20 -2.37
N HIS A 18 -5.04 7.69 -2.25
CA HIS A 18 -5.99 8.02 -1.17
C HIS A 18 -6.06 6.87 -0.20
N GLY A 19 -5.59 7.08 1.03
CA GLY A 19 -5.47 6.04 2.03
C GLY A 19 -6.35 6.25 3.24
N LYS A 20 -6.99 5.18 3.70
CA LYS A 20 -7.62 5.11 5.02
C LYS A 20 -6.66 4.33 5.91
N LEU A 21 -6.16 4.98 6.95
CA LEU A 21 -5.05 4.48 7.76
C LEU A 21 -5.54 4.05 9.14
N VAL A 22 -5.10 2.88 9.58
CA VAL A 22 -5.43 2.34 10.90
C VAL A 22 -4.13 1.92 11.57
N HIS A 23 -3.93 2.37 12.80
CA HIS A 23 -2.74 2.05 13.57
C HIS A 23 -3.13 1.39 14.90
N SER A 24 -2.51 0.24 15.19
CA SER A 24 -2.54 -0.35 16.51
C SER A 24 -1.19 -0.08 17.20
N GLU A 25 -0.91 -0.76 18.29
CA GLU A 25 0.36 -0.58 19.00
C GLU A 25 1.58 -1.00 18.15
N HIS A 26 1.45 -2.12 17.42
CA HIS A 26 2.59 -2.73 16.70
C HIS A 26 2.37 -2.86 15.21
N MET A 27 1.24 -2.42 14.67
CA MET A 27 0.89 -2.64 13.26
C MET A 27 0.19 -1.44 12.67
N SER A 28 0.30 -1.32 11.36
CA SER A 28 -0.50 -0.37 10.58
C SER A 28 -1.18 -1.09 9.43
N MET A 29 -2.39 -0.65 9.11
CA MET A 29 -3.10 -1.06 7.90
C MET A 29 -3.41 0.18 7.08
N ALA A 30 -3.21 0.07 5.77
CA ALA A 30 -3.56 1.14 4.84
C ALA A 30 -4.47 0.57 3.76
N PHE A 31 -5.67 1.12 3.65
CA PHE A 31 -6.63 0.78 2.61
C PHE A 31 -6.55 1.88 1.56
N TRP A 32 -6.00 1.54 0.38
CA TRP A 32 -5.73 2.51 -0.68
C TRP A 32 -6.74 2.45 -1.79
N GLU A 33 -7.17 3.63 -2.22
CA GLU A 33 -7.77 3.82 -3.54
C GLU A 33 -6.74 4.59 -4.37
N VAL A 34 -6.34 3.99 -5.50
CA VAL A 34 -5.24 4.47 -6.33
C VAL A 34 -5.78 4.84 -7.70
N GLU A 35 -5.61 6.09 -8.10
CA GLU A 35 -6.04 6.56 -9.42
C GLU A 35 -5.15 5.98 -10.50
N LYS A 36 -5.72 5.74 -11.69
CA LYS A 36 -4.96 5.30 -12.84
C LYS A 36 -3.79 6.24 -13.10
N GLY A 37 -2.61 5.67 -13.27
CA GLY A 37 -1.39 6.42 -13.55
C GLY A 37 -0.68 6.97 -12.31
N ALA A 38 -1.27 6.82 -11.12
CA ALA A 38 -0.60 7.25 -9.88
C ALA A 38 0.65 6.42 -9.64
N ILE A 39 1.70 7.10 -9.21
CA ILE A 39 3.03 6.50 -9.04
C ILE A 39 3.41 6.51 -7.57
N VAL A 40 3.88 5.35 -7.10
CA VAL A 40 4.58 5.22 -5.82
C VAL A 40 6.07 5.19 -6.16
N PRO A 41 6.83 6.27 -5.87
CA PRO A 41 8.25 6.31 -6.16
C PRO A 41 9.04 5.23 -5.44
N GLU A 42 10.19 4.85 -5.97
CA GLU A 42 11.04 3.87 -5.32
C GLU A 42 11.42 4.34 -3.91
N HIS A 43 11.23 3.46 -2.95
CA HIS A 43 11.55 3.69 -1.55
C HIS A 43 11.81 2.39 -0.83
N ALA A 44 12.35 2.50 0.37
CA ALA A 44 12.54 1.36 1.28
C ALA A 44 12.25 1.84 2.70
N HIS A 45 11.84 0.95 3.55
CA HIS A 45 11.54 1.25 4.95
C HIS A 45 11.85 0.06 5.84
N MET A 46 11.97 0.33 7.14
CA MET A 46 12.32 -0.70 8.13
C MET A 46 11.18 -1.66 8.42
N ASN A 47 9.95 -1.29 8.05
CA ASN A 47 8.77 -2.12 8.28
C ASN A 47 8.74 -3.32 7.32
N GLU A 48 8.36 -4.48 7.83
CA GLU A 48 7.88 -5.56 6.99
C GLU A 48 6.50 -5.16 6.45
N GLN A 49 6.21 -5.52 5.21
CA GLN A 49 4.95 -5.16 4.57
C GLN A 49 4.36 -6.34 3.82
N ILE A 50 3.04 -6.47 3.90
CA ILE A 50 2.29 -7.37 3.03
C ILE A 50 1.35 -6.51 2.20
N MET A 51 1.45 -6.61 0.87
CA MET A 51 0.56 -5.90 -0.06
C MET A 51 -0.42 -6.89 -0.67
N TYR A 52 -1.69 -6.54 -0.65
CA TYR A 52 -2.76 -7.32 -1.26
C TYR A 52 -3.47 -6.47 -2.31
N VAL A 53 -3.54 -6.98 -3.55
CA VAL A 53 -4.28 -6.31 -4.63
C VAL A 53 -5.74 -6.74 -4.57
N MET A 54 -6.63 -5.80 -4.32
CA MET A 54 -8.07 -6.06 -4.20
C MET A 54 -8.78 -5.84 -5.54
N GLU A 55 -8.41 -4.80 -6.27
CA GLU A 55 -8.98 -4.44 -7.58
C GLU A 55 -7.92 -3.81 -8.46
N GLY A 56 -8.05 -4.01 -9.78
CA GLY A 56 -7.22 -3.36 -10.79
C GLY A 56 -5.93 -4.11 -11.10
N GLU A 57 -5.12 -3.49 -11.94
CA GLU A 57 -3.80 -3.98 -12.34
C GLU A 57 -2.74 -3.02 -11.81
N PHE A 58 -1.87 -3.52 -10.97
CA PHE A 58 -0.82 -2.75 -10.33
C PHE A 58 0.55 -3.27 -10.75
N GLN A 59 1.31 -2.44 -11.47
CA GLN A 59 2.68 -2.77 -11.84
C GLN A 59 3.59 -2.44 -10.66
N PHE A 60 4.26 -3.45 -10.13
CA PHE A 60 5.07 -3.31 -8.94
C PHE A 60 6.48 -3.83 -9.18
N THR A 61 7.46 -3.06 -8.72
CA THR A 61 8.87 -3.41 -8.83
C THR A 61 9.43 -3.65 -7.43
N LEU A 62 9.95 -4.85 -7.20
CA LEU A 62 10.59 -5.22 -5.94
C LEU A 62 12.02 -5.64 -6.23
N GLU A 63 12.98 -4.91 -5.66
CA GLU A 63 14.41 -5.15 -5.85
C GLU A 63 14.77 -5.35 -7.34
N GLY A 64 14.25 -4.44 -8.17
CA GLY A 64 14.52 -4.43 -9.61
C GLY A 64 13.69 -5.42 -10.44
N ASP A 65 12.88 -6.26 -9.82
CA ASP A 65 12.02 -7.22 -10.51
C ASP A 65 10.61 -6.64 -10.67
N THR A 66 10.21 -6.35 -11.90
CA THR A 66 8.93 -5.71 -12.21
C THR A 66 7.93 -6.74 -12.71
N LYS A 67 6.74 -6.73 -12.11
CA LYS A 67 5.62 -7.58 -12.51
C LYS A 67 4.31 -6.80 -12.45
N ILE A 68 3.31 -7.28 -13.18
CA ILE A 68 1.94 -6.78 -13.09
C ILE A 68 1.16 -7.72 -12.17
N TYR A 69 0.60 -7.15 -11.11
CA TYR A 69 -0.20 -7.90 -10.13
C TYR A 69 -1.68 -7.64 -10.34
N HIS A 70 -2.49 -8.64 -10.08
CA HIS A 70 -3.92 -8.69 -10.34
C HIS A 70 -4.69 -8.94 -9.04
N PRO A 71 -6.01 -8.76 -9.03
CA PRO A 71 -6.82 -9.04 -7.83
C PRO A 71 -6.56 -10.44 -7.29
N GLY A 72 -6.33 -10.51 -5.99
CA GLY A 72 -5.98 -11.75 -5.29
C GLY A 72 -4.49 -11.96 -5.08
N ASP A 73 -3.63 -11.24 -5.79
CA ASP A 73 -2.18 -11.36 -5.62
C ASP A 73 -1.73 -10.73 -4.31
N ILE A 74 -0.79 -11.40 -3.65
CA ILE A 74 -0.22 -10.97 -2.38
C ILE A 74 1.30 -10.90 -2.54
N VAL A 75 1.89 -9.81 -2.09
CA VAL A 75 3.35 -9.62 -2.11
C VAL A 75 3.86 -9.43 -0.69
N ILE A 76 4.86 -10.21 -0.31
CA ILE A 76 5.55 -10.06 0.98
C ILE A 76 6.82 -9.27 0.73
N ILE A 77 6.96 -8.13 1.41
CA ILE A 77 8.08 -7.21 1.26
C ILE A 77 8.87 -7.20 2.54
N ALA A 78 10.07 -7.78 2.51
CA ALA A 78 10.96 -7.80 3.67
C ALA A 78 11.46 -6.39 4.00
N PRO A 79 11.88 -6.14 5.26
CA PRO A 79 12.44 -4.84 5.65
C PRO A 79 13.58 -4.40 4.72
N HIS A 80 13.61 -3.10 4.43
CA HIS A 80 14.68 -2.43 3.66
C HIS A 80 14.78 -2.82 2.19
N LYS A 81 13.82 -3.58 1.65
CA LYS A 81 13.79 -3.92 0.22
C LYS A 81 13.20 -2.76 -0.58
N LYS A 82 13.92 -2.35 -1.62
CA LYS A 82 13.48 -1.26 -2.50
C LYS A 82 12.28 -1.67 -3.33
N HIS A 83 11.27 -0.84 -3.36
CA HIS A 83 10.06 -1.10 -4.15
C HIS A 83 9.42 0.19 -4.65
N SER A 84 8.67 0.05 -5.73
CA SER A 84 7.95 1.11 -6.39
C SER A 84 6.73 0.54 -7.10
N GLY A 85 5.82 1.39 -7.53
CA GLY A 85 4.64 0.93 -8.23
C GLY A 85 3.96 2.00 -9.07
N ILE A 86 3.15 1.55 -10.01
CA ILE A 86 2.28 2.40 -10.81
C ILE A 86 0.96 1.68 -11.08
N ALA A 87 -0.15 2.37 -10.88
CA ALA A 87 -1.47 1.84 -11.19
C ALA A 87 -1.72 1.92 -12.70
N LEU A 88 -1.81 0.77 -13.35
CA LEU A 88 -2.13 0.72 -14.79
C LEU A 88 -3.62 0.97 -15.05
N THR A 89 -4.45 0.62 -14.09
CA THR A 89 -5.87 0.93 -14.03
C THR A 89 -6.16 1.51 -12.66
N PRO A 90 -7.36 2.03 -12.38
CA PRO A 90 -7.72 2.33 -11.00
C PRO A 90 -7.56 1.07 -10.15
N CYS A 91 -6.93 1.20 -8.99
CA CYS A 91 -6.63 0.07 -8.12
C CYS A 91 -7.17 0.29 -6.71
N ARG A 92 -7.43 -0.83 -6.02
CA ARG A 92 -7.63 -0.86 -4.58
C ARG A 92 -6.64 -1.84 -3.98
N LEU A 93 -5.87 -1.36 -3.02
CA LEU A 93 -4.81 -2.12 -2.38
C LEU A 93 -5.01 -2.12 -0.86
N LEU A 94 -4.57 -3.19 -0.21
CA LEU A 94 -4.43 -3.23 1.24
C LEU A 94 -2.97 -3.49 1.58
N ASP A 95 -2.41 -2.62 2.39
CA ASP A 95 -1.06 -2.82 2.94
C ASP A 95 -1.13 -3.03 4.45
N VAL A 96 -0.36 -3.98 4.93
CA VAL A 96 -0.16 -4.23 6.36
C VAL A 96 1.32 -4.05 6.65
N PHE A 97 1.62 -3.27 7.69
CA PHE A 97 3.00 -2.96 8.10
C PHE A 97 3.22 -3.36 9.55
N SER A 98 4.42 -3.89 9.84
CA SER A 98 4.89 -4.12 11.20
C SER A 98 6.37 -3.76 11.29
N PRO A 99 6.78 -2.94 12.27
CA PRO A 99 5.98 -2.21 13.24
C PRO A 99 5.14 -1.09 12.60
N VAL A 100 4.51 -0.27 13.41
CA VAL A 100 3.68 0.85 12.95
C VAL A 100 4.43 1.72 11.93
N ARG A 101 3.73 2.07 10.86
CA ARG A 101 4.27 2.94 9.79
C ARG A 101 4.20 4.39 10.26
N GLU A 102 5.26 4.86 10.92
CA GLU A 102 5.27 6.19 11.56
C GLU A 102 5.00 7.33 10.59
N GLU A 103 5.42 7.24 9.34
CA GLU A 103 5.21 8.25 8.31
C GLU A 103 3.72 8.47 8.00
N TYR A 104 2.87 7.50 8.32
CA TYR A 104 1.42 7.57 8.07
C TYR A 104 0.62 7.90 9.33
N ARG A 105 1.30 8.09 10.44
CA ARG A 105 0.66 8.30 11.72
C ARG A 105 0.28 9.75 12.02
#